data_0426ed85f4f6e1a05b4556ed9ab41fd5
#
_entry.id   0426ed85f4f6e1a05b4556ed9ab41fd5
#
_cell.length_a   1.000
_cell.length_b   1.000
_cell.length_c   1.000
_cell.angle_alpha   90.00
_cell.angle_beta   90.00
_cell.angle_gamma   90.00
#
_symmetry.space_group_name_H-M   'P 1'
#
loop_
_entity.id
_entity.type
_entity.pdbx_description
1 polymer ?
#
loop_
_entity_poly.entity_id
_entity_poly.type
_entity_poly.pdbx_seq_one_letter_code
_entity_poly.pdbx_strand_id
1 'polypeptide(L)'
;MKRRILPTGTVICGTAAVEQIGYEFSVRGIRRITAVSDSKLLNKSRSLLSDMEPDPGTDIRIISSDEEPPEDTEGLILMGSAPLPETKRRCPVLRIPLVPDDLSSRLPGTDILVLDRRFFRREGLLDQFLRELYRESLSEESSYPFPLQFPGIFQFSADTELIWGDETLGELGELLSRDKVRAPMLVTDRGIVAAGLLKGLLDSLDPGLDIIVRDNVPPDSDLQLIGSLTEDYRAYRRDGIIAMGGGSVLDTAKGMIINLELGGKNILALEGSNLLSPSPVPVYMIPTTSGTGSEATRVAVIADHNEKRKRLFVSQFLQPRAAILDSSLTISLPPYLTSITGMDAMSHAVEAFTCLGKNPLSDLMAWRALELLSAHLEQAVTFPAQAVHRRGMALASNLAGRAFSNSMVGMVHTIGHAIGGVCGAPHGSCMAVLLPFALEYNGDSITEALGKLLVPLKGIDSYEHTAASARGPAVIRHIRELNRSLHTATGGRHPCSLKEIAVKPSDFKAIAEAALGDASLMYNPRELSYGDIIEILKEAY
;
A
#
# COMPACT_ATOMS: atom_id res chain seq x y z
N MET A 1 -16.04 17.70 -2.08
CA MET A 1 -15.08 18.15 -3.11
C MET A 1 -14.30 16.92 -3.57
N LYS A 2 -14.47 16.51 -4.83
CA LYS A 2 -13.75 15.34 -5.39
C LYS A 2 -12.27 15.71 -5.55
N ARG A 3 -11.38 14.93 -4.99
CA ARG A 3 -9.93 15.10 -5.17
C ARG A 3 -9.36 13.89 -5.88
N ARG A 4 -8.78 14.10 -7.04
CA ARG A 4 -8.06 13.07 -7.79
C ARG A 4 -6.57 13.24 -7.49
N ILE A 5 -5.97 12.21 -6.90
CA ILE A 5 -4.54 12.15 -6.64
C ILE A 5 -3.94 11.24 -7.72
N LEU A 6 -3.14 11.81 -8.60
CA LEU A 6 -2.46 11.03 -9.63
C LEU A 6 -1.38 10.14 -9.00
N PRO A 7 -1.17 8.94 -9.53
CA PRO A 7 -0.09 8.08 -9.06
C PRO A 7 1.26 8.78 -9.24
N THR A 8 2.14 8.59 -8.27
CA THR A 8 3.52 9.10 -8.34
C THR A 8 4.43 8.18 -9.16
N GLY A 9 3.91 7.02 -9.60
CA GLY A 9 4.71 6.00 -10.25
C GLY A 9 5.69 5.31 -9.30
N THR A 10 6.68 4.61 -9.85
CA THR A 10 7.77 3.99 -9.09
C THR A 10 8.86 5.03 -8.83
N VAL A 11 9.28 5.17 -7.56
CA VAL A 11 10.41 6.02 -7.18
C VAL A 11 11.57 5.13 -6.73
N ILE A 12 12.72 5.27 -7.39
CA ILE A 12 13.97 4.61 -7.05
C ILE A 12 14.92 5.68 -6.53
N CYS A 13 15.40 5.54 -5.30
CA CYS A 13 16.23 6.53 -4.66
C CYS A 13 17.41 5.88 -3.94
N GLY A 14 18.61 6.46 -4.09
CA GLY A 14 19.81 5.99 -3.42
C GLY A 14 21.08 6.24 -4.21
N THR A 15 22.21 5.76 -3.72
CA THR A 15 23.54 6.01 -4.33
C THR A 15 23.73 5.30 -5.67
N ALA A 16 23.10 4.16 -5.87
CA ALA A 16 23.19 3.34 -7.10
C ALA A 16 21.82 3.18 -7.78
N ALA A 17 20.94 4.17 -7.63
CA ALA A 17 19.57 4.08 -8.14
C ALA A 17 19.49 3.91 -9.67
N VAL A 18 20.43 4.48 -10.40
CA VAL A 18 20.52 4.37 -11.88
C VAL A 18 20.74 2.93 -12.34
N GLU A 19 21.44 2.12 -11.57
CA GLU A 19 21.71 0.71 -11.91
C GLU A 19 20.46 -0.16 -11.90
N GLN A 20 19.37 0.30 -11.23
CA GLN A 20 18.08 -0.40 -11.20
C GLN A 20 17.22 -0.14 -12.45
N ILE A 21 17.59 0.83 -13.28
CA ILE A 21 16.79 1.23 -14.46
C ILE A 21 16.65 0.06 -15.45
N GLY A 22 17.75 -0.65 -15.71
CA GLY A 22 17.76 -1.82 -16.59
C GLY A 22 16.76 -2.88 -16.16
N TYR A 23 16.74 -3.19 -14.86
CA TYR A 23 15.77 -4.13 -14.25
C TYR A 23 14.32 -3.68 -14.44
N GLU A 24 14.01 -2.40 -14.19
CA GLU A 24 12.64 -1.87 -14.31
C GLU A 24 12.10 -1.97 -15.75
N PHE A 25 12.94 -1.72 -16.76
CA PHE A 25 12.53 -1.89 -18.16
C PHE A 25 12.46 -3.36 -18.57
N SER A 26 13.38 -4.20 -18.10
CA SER A 26 13.37 -5.64 -18.35
C SER A 26 12.10 -6.31 -17.82
N VAL A 27 11.76 -6.04 -16.56
CA VAL A 27 10.55 -6.59 -15.92
C VAL A 27 9.27 -6.18 -16.66
N ARG A 28 9.26 -5.01 -17.28
CA ARG A 28 8.14 -4.52 -18.10
C ARG A 28 8.17 -5.03 -19.54
N GLY A 29 9.16 -5.84 -19.92
CA GLY A 29 9.34 -6.38 -21.26
C GLY A 29 9.73 -5.35 -22.32
N ILE A 30 10.23 -4.19 -21.91
CA ILE A 30 10.59 -3.06 -22.77
C ILE A 30 12.03 -3.26 -23.27
N ARG A 31 12.23 -3.28 -24.58
CA ARG A 31 13.54 -3.53 -25.20
C ARG A 31 14.07 -2.38 -26.06
N ARG A 32 13.20 -1.49 -26.54
CA ARG A 32 13.58 -0.32 -27.34
C ARG A 32 13.31 0.95 -26.58
N ILE A 33 14.37 1.52 -26.01
CA ILE A 33 14.32 2.65 -25.09
C ILE A 33 14.92 3.86 -25.79
N THR A 34 14.26 5.00 -25.72
CA THR A 34 14.83 6.27 -26.16
C THR A 34 15.03 7.20 -24.97
N ALA A 35 16.26 7.60 -24.73
CA ALA A 35 16.59 8.61 -23.72
C ALA A 35 16.59 10.00 -24.37
N VAL A 36 15.73 10.87 -23.88
CA VAL A 36 15.59 12.27 -24.33
C VAL A 36 16.25 13.17 -23.31
N SER A 37 17.21 13.99 -23.75
CA SER A 37 17.96 14.90 -22.89
C SER A 37 17.97 16.32 -23.45
N ASP A 38 17.98 17.31 -22.57
CA ASP A 38 18.31 18.68 -22.96
C ASP A 38 19.67 18.70 -23.69
N SER A 39 19.75 19.42 -24.81
CA SER A 39 20.95 19.52 -25.64
C SER A 39 22.22 19.93 -24.88
N LYS A 40 22.06 20.75 -23.82
CA LYS A 40 23.17 21.20 -22.96
C LYS A 40 23.66 20.11 -22.00
N LEU A 41 22.88 19.06 -21.77
CA LEU A 41 23.15 17.98 -20.82
C LEU A 41 23.49 16.65 -21.51
N LEU A 42 23.52 16.60 -22.84
CA LEU A 42 23.66 15.38 -23.64
C LEU A 42 24.87 14.53 -23.24
N ASN A 43 26.04 15.16 -23.04
CA ASN A 43 27.26 14.45 -22.64
C ASN A 43 27.17 13.87 -21.23
N LYS A 44 26.52 14.58 -20.30
CA LYS A 44 26.28 14.10 -18.94
C LYS A 44 25.29 12.93 -18.97
N SER A 45 24.26 13.02 -19.79
CA SER A 45 23.26 11.96 -19.97
C SER A 45 23.89 10.68 -20.52
N ARG A 46 24.79 10.79 -21.50
CA ARG A 46 25.54 9.64 -22.05
C ARG A 46 26.39 8.95 -20.98
N SER A 47 27.12 9.73 -20.17
CA SER A 47 27.92 9.17 -19.07
C SER A 47 27.07 8.44 -18.05
N LEU A 48 25.88 8.94 -17.74
CA LEU A 48 24.97 8.32 -16.77
C LEU A 48 24.35 7.03 -17.30
N LEU A 49 23.96 7.02 -18.57
CA LEU A 49 23.36 5.83 -19.20
C LEU A 49 24.39 4.72 -19.46
N SER A 50 25.70 5.05 -19.49
CA SER A 50 26.76 4.04 -19.56
C SER A 50 26.87 3.18 -18.28
N ASP A 51 26.36 3.68 -17.15
CA ASP A 51 26.32 2.94 -15.88
C ASP A 51 25.12 1.96 -15.79
N MET A 52 24.21 2.02 -16.78
CA MET A 52 23.13 1.05 -16.88
C MET A 52 23.69 -0.25 -17.48
N GLU A 53 23.37 -1.36 -16.86
CA GLU A 53 23.61 -2.70 -17.39
C GLU A 53 22.29 -3.23 -18.03
N PRO A 54 21.98 -2.86 -19.28
CA PRO A 54 20.75 -3.33 -19.91
C PRO A 54 20.86 -4.83 -20.21
N ASP A 55 19.72 -5.52 -20.10
CA ASP A 55 19.63 -6.92 -20.51
C ASP A 55 20.10 -7.13 -21.96
N PRO A 56 20.67 -8.29 -22.28
CA PRO A 56 21.03 -8.64 -23.65
C PRO A 56 19.85 -8.49 -24.62
N GLY A 57 20.04 -7.64 -25.64
CA GLY A 57 19.01 -7.35 -26.65
C GLY A 57 18.16 -6.11 -26.37
N THR A 58 18.47 -5.33 -25.35
CA THR A 58 17.90 -3.99 -25.13
C THR A 58 18.66 -2.94 -25.95
N ASP A 59 17.95 -2.20 -26.79
CA ASP A 59 18.50 -1.08 -27.60
C ASP A 59 18.19 0.24 -26.90
N ILE A 60 19.22 1.00 -26.53
CA ILE A 60 19.08 2.33 -25.90
C ILE A 60 19.61 3.39 -26.84
N ARG A 61 18.74 4.28 -27.30
CA ARG A 61 19.08 5.43 -28.14
C ARG A 61 19.00 6.71 -27.33
N ILE A 62 19.93 7.63 -27.56
CA ILE A 62 19.98 8.92 -26.88
C ILE A 62 19.81 10.03 -27.91
N ILE A 63 18.79 10.84 -27.75
CA ILE A 63 18.47 11.97 -28.63
C ILE A 63 18.40 13.29 -27.85
N SER A 64 18.49 14.41 -28.56
CA SER A 64 18.22 15.74 -27.98
C SER A 64 16.72 15.94 -27.76
N SER A 65 16.35 16.82 -26.84
CA SER A 65 14.95 17.26 -26.63
C SER A 65 14.34 17.96 -27.86
N ASP A 66 15.17 18.35 -28.83
CA ASP A 66 14.76 18.97 -30.09
C ASP A 66 14.44 17.92 -31.19
N GLU A 67 14.66 16.63 -30.89
CA GLU A 67 14.43 15.52 -31.81
C GLU A 67 13.23 14.70 -31.37
N GLU A 68 12.45 14.18 -32.33
CA GLU A 68 11.34 13.26 -32.03
C GLU A 68 11.85 11.83 -31.84
N PRO A 69 11.34 11.10 -30.82
CA PRO A 69 11.70 9.71 -30.62
C PRO A 69 11.25 8.83 -31.80
N PRO A 70 12.06 7.81 -32.19
CA PRO A 70 11.70 6.84 -33.22
C PRO A 70 10.32 6.22 -32.99
N GLU A 71 9.62 5.86 -34.08
CA GLU A 71 8.28 5.25 -34.01
C GLU A 71 8.27 3.93 -33.23
N ASP A 72 9.36 3.17 -33.28
CA ASP A 72 9.53 1.88 -32.62
C ASP A 72 9.94 1.98 -31.13
N THR A 73 9.97 3.18 -30.55
CA THR A 73 10.26 3.40 -29.12
C THR A 73 9.19 2.77 -28.24
N GLU A 74 9.60 1.91 -27.33
CA GLU A 74 8.75 1.21 -26.36
C GLU A 74 8.77 1.84 -24.96
N GLY A 75 9.85 2.53 -24.60
CA GLY A 75 10.02 3.23 -23.34
C GLY A 75 10.81 4.52 -23.49
N LEU A 76 10.56 5.49 -22.63
CA LEU A 76 11.22 6.80 -22.62
C LEU A 76 11.99 7.01 -21.32
N ILE A 77 13.21 7.54 -21.43
CA ILE A 77 13.96 8.11 -20.32
C ILE A 77 14.05 9.63 -20.56
N LEU A 78 13.43 10.42 -19.70
CA LEU A 78 13.53 11.87 -19.74
C LEU A 78 14.61 12.33 -18.75
N MET A 79 15.64 13.00 -19.25
CA MET A 79 16.77 13.44 -18.45
C MET A 79 16.79 14.95 -18.31
N GLY A 80 16.87 15.44 -17.08
CA GLY A 80 16.77 16.86 -16.78
C GLY A 80 15.35 17.39 -17.01
N SER A 81 15.26 18.60 -17.55
CA SER A 81 14.02 19.30 -17.86
C SER A 81 13.40 18.93 -19.21
N ALA A 82 13.89 17.87 -19.88
CA ALA A 82 13.38 17.45 -21.18
C ALA A 82 11.85 17.25 -21.15
N PRO A 83 11.10 17.86 -22.09
CA PRO A 83 9.66 17.73 -22.16
C PRO A 83 9.24 16.31 -22.59
N LEU A 84 8.04 15.89 -22.20
CA LEU A 84 7.44 14.65 -22.70
C LEU A 84 6.97 14.86 -24.16
N PRO A 85 7.52 14.11 -25.14
CA PRO A 85 7.09 14.20 -26.53
C PRO A 85 5.60 13.86 -26.69
N GLU A 86 4.86 14.65 -27.44
CA GLU A 86 3.41 14.45 -27.63
C GLU A 86 3.06 13.11 -28.29
N THR A 87 3.89 12.69 -29.21
CA THR A 87 3.72 11.44 -29.99
C THR A 87 3.87 10.16 -29.14
N LYS A 88 4.51 10.25 -27.96
CA LYS A 88 4.86 9.09 -27.10
C LYS A 88 4.20 9.11 -25.73
N ARG A 89 3.09 9.80 -25.55
CA ARG A 89 2.33 9.88 -24.27
C ARG A 89 1.84 8.53 -23.73
N ARG A 90 1.87 7.47 -24.54
CA ARG A 90 1.44 6.12 -24.15
C ARG A 90 2.61 5.17 -23.80
N CYS A 91 3.85 5.59 -24.01
CA CYS A 91 5.01 4.78 -23.62
C CYS A 91 5.26 4.94 -22.11
N PRO A 92 5.73 3.90 -21.42
CA PRO A 92 6.30 4.03 -20.08
C PRO A 92 7.40 5.08 -20.03
N VAL A 93 7.33 5.99 -19.05
CA VAL A 93 8.23 7.14 -18.94
C VAL A 93 9.02 7.08 -17.65
N LEU A 94 10.35 7.11 -17.77
CA LEU A 94 11.29 7.27 -16.67
C LEU A 94 11.84 8.70 -16.69
N ARG A 95 11.82 9.38 -15.57
CA ARG A 95 12.44 10.71 -15.45
C ARG A 95 13.62 10.69 -14.48
N ILE A 96 14.76 11.22 -14.94
CA ILE A 96 15.98 11.40 -14.15
C ILE A 96 16.27 12.91 -14.06
N PRO A 97 16.02 13.57 -12.92
CA PRO A 97 16.37 14.97 -12.74
C PRO A 97 17.91 15.12 -12.64
N LEU A 98 18.47 16.02 -13.43
CA LEU A 98 19.92 16.26 -13.48
C LEU A 98 20.34 17.56 -12.78
N VAL A 99 19.38 18.43 -12.48
CA VAL A 99 19.59 19.72 -11.80
C VAL A 99 18.44 19.98 -10.81
N PRO A 100 18.66 20.74 -9.72
CA PRO A 100 17.65 20.99 -8.69
C PRO A 100 16.34 21.63 -9.19
N ASP A 101 16.44 22.51 -10.18
CA ASP A 101 15.29 23.24 -10.72
C ASP A 101 14.28 22.32 -11.45
N ASP A 102 14.72 21.12 -11.86
CA ASP A 102 13.85 20.11 -12.46
C ASP A 102 12.83 19.54 -11.47
N LEU A 103 13.10 19.64 -10.16
CA LEU A 103 12.25 19.10 -9.12
C LEU A 103 11.03 19.99 -8.83
N SER A 104 11.10 21.28 -9.21
CA SER A 104 9.99 22.23 -9.04
C SER A 104 8.93 22.09 -10.15
N SER A 105 9.27 21.45 -11.28
CA SER A 105 8.33 21.19 -12.35
C SER A 105 7.38 20.04 -11.96
N ARG A 106 6.07 20.23 -12.11
CA ARG A 106 5.09 19.17 -11.97
C ARG A 106 5.51 17.97 -12.83
N LEU A 107 5.44 16.76 -12.30
CA LEU A 107 5.85 15.50 -12.96
C LEU A 107 4.65 14.74 -13.57
N PRO A 108 3.81 15.34 -14.44
CA PRO A 108 2.69 14.64 -15.04
C PRO A 108 3.22 13.59 -16.04
N GLY A 109 2.64 12.39 -15.99
CA GLY A 109 2.94 11.34 -16.95
C GLY A 109 4.28 10.62 -16.74
N THR A 110 4.82 10.64 -15.51
CA THR A 110 6.02 9.90 -15.13
C THR A 110 5.62 8.57 -14.50
N ASP A 111 6.05 7.45 -15.07
CA ASP A 111 5.83 6.12 -14.52
C ASP A 111 6.92 5.73 -13.51
N ILE A 112 8.16 6.17 -13.73
CA ILE A 112 9.30 5.91 -12.87
C ILE A 112 10.09 7.20 -12.65
N LEU A 113 10.37 7.53 -11.40
CA LEU A 113 11.24 8.64 -11.01
C LEU A 113 12.49 8.09 -10.32
N VAL A 114 13.67 8.41 -10.86
CA VAL A 114 14.95 8.00 -10.27
C VAL A 114 15.62 9.19 -9.61
N LEU A 115 15.88 9.06 -8.31
CA LEU A 115 16.57 10.03 -7.49
C LEU A 115 17.92 9.46 -7.03
N ASP A 116 18.91 9.47 -7.91
CA ASP A 116 20.26 9.00 -7.55
C ASP A 116 21.06 10.13 -6.91
N ARG A 117 21.55 9.87 -5.70
CA ARG A 117 22.28 10.86 -4.89
C ARG A 117 23.52 11.42 -5.58
N ARG A 118 24.14 10.66 -6.48
CA ARG A 118 25.32 11.11 -7.27
C ARG A 118 25.03 12.30 -8.18
N PHE A 119 23.74 12.55 -8.50
CA PHE A 119 23.32 13.65 -9.39
C PHE A 119 23.11 14.96 -8.65
N PHE A 120 22.94 14.92 -7.34
CA PHE A 120 22.79 16.11 -6.52
C PHE A 120 24.16 16.62 -6.10
N ARG A 121 24.62 17.70 -6.73
CA ARG A 121 25.97 18.27 -6.51
C ARG A 121 26.22 18.82 -5.10
N ARG A 122 25.17 19.04 -4.32
CA ARG A 122 25.27 19.53 -2.94
C ARG A 122 24.66 18.50 -2.01
N GLU A 123 25.39 18.16 -0.96
CA GLU A 123 24.85 17.41 0.16
C GLU A 123 23.59 18.12 0.69
N GLY A 124 22.50 17.39 0.86
CA GLY A 124 21.25 17.93 1.38
C GLY A 124 20.20 18.37 0.35
N LEU A 125 20.49 18.44 -0.96
CA LEU A 125 19.46 18.80 -1.96
C LEU A 125 18.35 17.75 -2.08
N LEU A 126 18.71 16.46 -2.04
CA LEU A 126 17.72 15.40 -2.00
C LEU A 126 16.89 15.49 -0.72
N ASP A 127 17.54 15.78 0.42
CA ASP A 127 16.87 15.99 1.70
C ASP A 127 15.90 17.17 1.62
N GLN A 128 16.30 18.26 0.96
CA GLN A 128 15.45 19.43 0.76
C GLN A 128 14.23 19.09 -0.11
N PHE A 129 14.41 18.39 -1.22
CA PHE A 129 13.32 17.96 -2.08
C PHE A 129 12.31 17.08 -1.33
N LEU A 130 12.80 16.09 -0.57
CA LEU A 130 11.94 15.22 0.21
C LEU A 130 11.23 15.99 1.34
N ARG A 131 11.87 16.99 1.95
CA ARG A 131 11.23 17.89 2.93
C ARG A 131 10.13 18.75 2.30
N GLU A 132 10.31 19.21 1.06
CA GLU A 132 9.28 19.95 0.32
C GLU A 132 8.10 19.04 -0.03
N LEU A 133 8.37 17.82 -0.48
CA LEU A 133 7.34 16.80 -0.71
C LEU A 133 6.55 16.50 0.59
N TYR A 134 7.25 16.41 1.72
CA TYR A 134 6.64 16.30 3.04
C TYR A 134 5.76 17.50 3.38
N ARG A 135 6.24 18.71 3.14
CA ARG A 135 5.50 19.94 3.46
C ARG A 135 4.22 20.09 2.63
N GLU A 136 4.22 19.69 1.38
CA GLU A 136 3.02 19.70 0.54
C GLU A 136 1.96 18.67 0.98
N SER A 137 2.39 17.59 1.64
CA SER A 137 1.49 16.51 2.08
C SER A 137 0.99 16.68 3.52
N LEU A 138 1.71 17.44 4.35
CA LEU A 138 1.34 17.80 5.71
C LEU A 138 0.60 19.15 5.72
N SER A 139 -0.28 19.39 6.67
CA SER A 139 -0.88 20.72 6.88
C SER A 139 0.20 21.77 7.20
N GLU A 140 -0.05 23.02 6.82
CA GLU A 140 0.90 24.14 7.02
C GLU A 140 1.43 24.29 8.47
N GLU A 141 0.73 23.70 9.45
CA GLU A 141 1.07 23.73 10.87
C GLU A 141 2.01 22.60 11.33
N SER A 142 2.21 21.54 10.54
CA SER A 142 3.09 20.43 10.93
C SER A 142 4.51 20.60 10.36
N SER A 143 5.39 21.22 11.11
CA SER A 143 6.82 21.14 10.81
C SER A 143 7.31 19.71 11.08
N TYR A 144 7.84 19.03 10.06
CA TYR A 144 8.52 17.73 10.26
C TYR A 144 9.81 17.96 11.06
N PRO A 145 9.85 17.62 12.36
CA PRO A 145 10.91 18.08 13.26
C PRO A 145 12.20 17.26 13.20
N PHE A 146 12.35 16.33 12.22
CA PHE A 146 13.41 15.33 12.27
C PHE A 146 14.25 15.27 11.00
N PRO A 147 15.57 15.07 11.11
CA PRO A 147 16.39 14.79 9.96
C PRO A 147 15.93 13.49 9.31
N LEU A 148 15.80 13.50 7.98
CA LEU A 148 15.49 12.31 7.21
C LEU A 148 16.71 11.39 7.22
N GLN A 149 16.53 10.16 7.69
CA GLN A 149 17.53 9.11 7.55
C GLN A 149 17.25 8.35 6.25
N PHE A 150 18.24 8.30 5.37
CA PHE A 150 18.13 7.59 4.10
C PHE A 150 18.78 6.22 4.19
N PRO A 151 18.12 5.14 3.76
CA PRO A 151 18.79 3.90 3.45
C PRO A 151 19.79 4.11 2.30
N GLY A 152 20.72 3.17 2.11
CA GLY A 152 21.68 3.21 1.00
C GLY A 152 20.97 3.26 -0.35
N ILE A 153 19.89 2.50 -0.49
CA ILE A 153 18.96 2.47 -1.63
C ILE A 153 17.57 2.10 -1.14
N PHE A 154 16.52 2.62 -1.76
CA PHE A 154 15.14 2.14 -1.63
C PHE A 154 14.37 2.30 -2.93
N GLN A 155 13.33 1.49 -3.08
CA GLN A 155 12.34 1.58 -4.16
C GLN A 155 10.97 1.89 -3.56
N PHE A 156 10.24 2.80 -4.16
CA PHE A 156 8.87 3.15 -3.79
C PHE A 156 7.97 3.10 -5.02
N SER A 157 6.83 2.41 -4.91
CA SER A 157 5.83 2.29 -5.98
C SER A 157 4.44 2.63 -5.47
N ALA A 158 3.73 3.49 -6.21
CA ALA A 158 2.37 3.93 -5.90
C ALA A 158 1.60 4.24 -7.19
N ASP A 159 1.44 3.24 -8.06
CA ASP A 159 0.91 3.38 -9.42
C ASP A 159 -0.62 3.47 -9.48
N THR A 160 -1.32 3.17 -8.39
CA THR A 160 -2.78 3.23 -8.31
C THR A 160 -3.29 4.66 -8.37
N GLU A 161 -4.13 4.97 -9.37
CA GLU A 161 -4.89 6.23 -9.39
C GLU A 161 -5.88 6.26 -8.23
N LEU A 162 -5.87 7.33 -7.42
CA LEU A 162 -6.74 7.46 -6.26
C LEU A 162 -7.84 8.49 -6.51
N ILE A 163 -9.09 8.07 -6.38
CA ILE A 163 -10.28 8.93 -6.34
C ILE A 163 -10.87 8.85 -4.93
N TRP A 164 -10.95 9.99 -4.25
CA TRP A 164 -11.36 10.05 -2.85
C TRP A 164 -12.36 11.18 -2.61
N GLY A 165 -13.44 10.90 -1.89
CA GLY A 165 -14.44 11.89 -1.54
C GLY A 165 -15.75 11.29 -1.09
N ASP A 166 -16.81 12.09 -1.18
CA ASP A 166 -18.19 11.67 -1.00
C ASP A 166 -18.82 11.49 -2.40
N GLU A 167 -19.67 10.47 -2.56
CA GLU A 167 -20.37 10.20 -3.83
C GLU A 167 -19.44 10.04 -5.04
N THR A 168 -18.30 9.39 -4.83
CA THR A 168 -17.29 9.22 -5.89
C THR A 168 -17.50 7.97 -6.74
N LEU A 169 -18.46 7.11 -6.43
CA LEU A 169 -18.78 5.90 -7.21
C LEU A 169 -19.02 6.18 -8.69
N GLY A 170 -19.64 7.32 -9.02
CA GLY A 170 -19.88 7.71 -10.41
C GLY A 170 -18.63 7.86 -11.29
N GLU A 171 -17.47 8.05 -10.68
CA GLU A 171 -16.19 8.14 -11.40
C GLU A 171 -15.77 6.80 -12.03
N LEU A 172 -16.30 5.66 -11.53
CA LEU A 172 -15.99 4.35 -12.11
C LEU A 172 -16.42 4.27 -13.58
N GLY A 173 -17.58 4.80 -13.92
CA GLY A 173 -18.05 4.82 -15.31
C GLY A 173 -17.09 5.56 -16.27
N GLU A 174 -16.52 6.69 -15.82
CA GLU A 174 -15.51 7.43 -16.59
C GLU A 174 -14.21 6.62 -16.73
N LEU A 175 -13.76 5.94 -15.67
CA LEU A 175 -12.57 5.09 -15.68
C LEU A 175 -12.74 3.92 -16.66
N LEU A 176 -13.85 3.20 -16.58
CA LEU A 176 -14.16 2.08 -17.50
C LEU A 176 -14.20 2.54 -18.95
N SER A 177 -14.85 3.70 -19.22
CA SER A 177 -14.93 4.28 -20.57
C SER A 177 -13.54 4.67 -21.10
N ARG A 178 -12.74 5.35 -20.29
CA ARG A 178 -11.36 5.76 -20.63
C ARG A 178 -10.48 4.57 -20.98
N ASP A 179 -10.57 3.52 -20.18
CA ASP A 179 -9.75 2.30 -20.33
C ASP A 179 -10.41 1.30 -21.29
N LYS A 180 -11.55 1.67 -21.93
CA LYS A 180 -12.32 0.89 -22.93
C LYS A 180 -12.82 -0.46 -22.42
N VAL A 181 -13.09 -0.58 -21.14
CA VAL A 181 -13.69 -1.75 -20.51
C VAL A 181 -15.20 -1.76 -20.83
N ARG A 182 -15.70 -2.86 -21.38
CA ARG A 182 -17.09 -3.04 -21.80
C ARG A 182 -17.80 -4.21 -21.13
N ALA A 183 -17.03 -5.20 -20.72
CA ALA A 183 -17.51 -6.44 -20.15
C ALA A 183 -16.76 -6.81 -18.85
N PRO A 184 -16.82 -5.99 -17.80
CA PRO A 184 -16.10 -6.29 -16.56
C PRO A 184 -16.75 -7.43 -15.78
N MET A 185 -15.94 -8.13 -14.96
CA MET A 185 -16.42 -8.97 -13.88
C MET A 185 -16.43 -8.16 -12.58
N LEU A 186 -17.57 -8.10 -11.91
CA LEU A 186 -17.70 -7.51 -10.58
C LEU A 186 -17.61 -8.61 -9.52
N VAL A 187 -16.61 -8.51 -8.64
CA VAL A 187 -16.36 -9.44 -7.54
C VAL A 187 -16.71 -8.75 -6.22
N THR A 188 -17.54 -9.42 -5.41
CA THR A 188 -18.01 -8.87 -4.12
C THR A 188 -18.37 -10.01 -3.16
N ASP A 189 -18.95 -9.67 -2.01
CA ASP A 189 -19.44 -10.61 -1.02
C ASP A 189 -20.94 -10.40 -0.71
N ARG A 190 -21.55 -11.41 -0.09
CA ARG A 190 -22.99 -11.38 0.26
C ARG A 190 -23.34 -10.30 1.28
N GLY A 191 -22.40 -9.86 2.10
CA GLY A 191 -22.60 -8.77 3.06
C GLY A 191 -22.83 -7.44 2.35
N ILE A 192 -22.06 -7.18 1.29
CA ILE A 192 -22.20 -5.99 0.43
C ILE A 192 -23.55 -6.00 -0.31
N VAL A 193 -23.96 -7.18 -0.80
CA VAL A 193 -25.28 -7.35 -1.44
C VAL A 193 -26.41 -7.07 -0.44
N ALA A 194 -26.33 -7.68 0.75
CA ALA A 194 -27.33 -7.52 1.81
C ALA A 194 -27.42 -6.07 2.32
N ALA A 195 -26.31 -5.34 2.34
CA ALA A 195 -26.27 -3.92 2.69
C ALA A 195 -26.82 -2.99 1.60
N GLY A 196 -27.18 -3.52 0.41
CA GLY A 196 -27.70 -2.74 -0.71
C GLY A 196 -26.64 -1.93 -1.48
N LEU A 197 -25.37 -2.04 -1.12
CA LEU A 197 -24.29 -1.25 -1.69
C LEU A 197 -24.01 -1.64 -3.15
N LEU A 198 -24.12 -2.93 -3.48
CA LEU A 198 -23.98 -3.42 -4.86
C LEU A 198 -25.00 -2.77 -5.80
N LYS A 199 -26.27 -2.63 -5.34
CA LYS A 199 -27.31 -2.00 -6.16
C LYS A 199 -26.96 -0.54 -6.46
N GLY A 200 -26.50 0.23 -5.48
CA GLY A 200 -26.06 1.60 -5.65
C GLY A 200 -24.95 1.75 -6.68
N LEU A 201 -23.97 0.82 -6.67
CA LEU A 201 -22.91 0.80 -7.68
C LEU A 201 -23.47 0.52 -9.09
N LEU A 202 -24.29 -0.53 -9.25
CA LEU A 202 -24.85 -0.91 -10.56
C LEU A 202 -25.74 0.19 -11.15
N ASP A 203 -26.54 0.87 -10.29
CA ASP A 203 -27.40 1.99 -10.70
C ASP A 203 -26.59 3.23 -11.16
N SER A 204 -25.30 3.34 -10.76
CA SER A 204 -24.41 4.45 -11.16
C SER A 204 -23.67 4.20 -12.48
N LEU A 205 -23.73 2.99 -13.03
CA LEU A 205 -23.00 2.59 -14.23
C LEU A 205 -23.87 2.66 -15.49
N ASP A 206 -23.21 2.75 -16.66
CA ASP A 206 -23.88 2.68 -17.96
C ASP A 206 -24.63 1.34 -18.11
N PRO A 207 -25.95 1.34 -18.36
CA PRO A 207 -26.73 0.13 -18.60
C PRO A 207 -26.24 -0.72 -19.81
N GLY A 208 -25.44 -0.12 -20.70
CA GLY A 208 -24.85 -0.80 -21.85
C GLY A 208 -23.61 -1.65 -21.53
N LEU A 209 -23.12 -1.63 -20.28
CA LEU A 209 -22.03 -2.50 -19.86
C LEU A 209 -22.52 -3.94 -19.64
N ASP A 210 -21.77 -4.91 -20.18
CA ASP A 210 -22.04 -6.35 -19.97
C ASP A 210 -21.34 -6.83 -18.68
N ILE A 211 -21.96 -6.55 -17.53
CA ILE A 211 -21.39 -6.85 -16.20
C ILE A 211 -21.86 -8.22 -15.74
N ILE A 212 -20.93 -9.09 -15.35
CA ILE A 212 -21.27 -10.27 -14.57
C ILE A 212 -20.87 -10.07 -13.12
N VAL A 213 -21.75 -10.44 -12.19
CA VAL A 213 -21.52 -10.32 -10.75
C VAL A 213 -21.17 -11.68 -10.17
N ARG A 214 -20.18 -11.70 -9.27
CA ARG A 214 -19.81 -12.81 -8.41
C ARG A 214 -19.76 -12.33 -6.96
N ASP A 215 -20.75 -12.76 -6.16
CA ASP A 215 -21.02 -12.26 -4.80
C ASP A 215 -20.70 -13.28 -3.70
N ASN A 216 -19.89 -14.27 -4.02
CA ASN A 216 -19.66 -15.42 -3.16
C ASN A 216 -18.25 -15.45 -2.52
N VAL A 217 -17.57 -14.30 -2.43
CA VAL A 217 -16.27 -14.24 -1.75
C VAL A 217 -16.47 -14.47 -0.25
N PRO A 218 -15.81 -15.49 0.35
CA PRO A 218 -15.86 -15.74 1.77
C PRO A 218 -14.97 -14.75 2.55
N PRO A 219 -15.14 -14.67 3.88
CA PRO A 219 -14.10 -14.12 4.73
C PRO A 219 -12.79 -14.90 4.52
N ASP A 220 -11.69 -14.19 4.37
CA ASP A 220 -10.40 -14.67 3.86
C ASP A 220 -10.45 -15.16 2.39
N SER A 221 -9.61 -14.57 1.56
CA SER A 221 -9.49 -14.93 0.15
C SER A 221 -9.00 -16.38 -0.01
N ASP A 222 -9.59 -17.15 -0.90
CA ASP A 222 -9.43 -18.61 -1.03
C ASP A 222 -8.87 -18.99 -2.39
N LEU A 223 -7.84 -19.86 -2.42
CA LEU A 223 -7.22 -20.36 -3.66
C LEU A 223 -8.21 -21.08 -4.59
N GLN A 224 -9.15 -21.87 -4.07
CA GLN A 224 -10.12 -22.61 -4.88
C GLN A 224 -11.11 -21.65 -5.55
N LEU A 225 -11.62 -20.67 -4.79
CA LEU A 225 -12.52 -19.67 -5.33
C LEU A 225 -11.84 -18.84 -6.43
N ILE A 226 -10.59 -18.41 -6.20
CA ILE A 226 -9.80 -17.68 -7.20
C ILE A 226 -9.70 -18.46 -8.49
N GLY A 227 -9.44 -19.78 -8.42
CA GLY A 227 -9.45 -20.68 -9.59
C GLY A 227 -10.75 -20.61 -10.36
N SER A 228 -11.86 -20.84 -9.67
CA SER A 228 -13.21 -20.82 -10.26
C SER A 228 -13.58 -19.47 -10.88
N LEU A 229 -13.32 -18.36 -10.18
CA LEU A 229 -13.58 -17.01 -10.69
C LEU A 229 -12.73 -16.69 -11.94
N THR A 230 -11.50 -17.19 -11.98
CA THR A 230 -10.63 -17.01 -13.14
C THR A 230 -11.11 -17.81 -14.36
N GLU A 231 -11.62 -19.01 -14.13
CA GLU A 231 -12.27 -19.82 -15.19
C GLU A 231 -13.51 -19.11 -15.73
N ASP A 232 -14.37 -18.59 -14.86
CA ASP A 232 -15.52 -17.77 -15.24
C ASP A 232 -15.11 -16.53 -16.04
N TYR A 233 -14.08 -15.81 -15.59
CA TYR A 233 -13.56 -14.62 -16.28
C TYR A 233 -13.19 -14.94 -17.74
N ARG A 234 -12.50 -16.08 -17.97
CA ARG A 234 -12.12 -16.53 -19.32
C ARG A 234 -13.33 -17.01 -20.13
N ALA A 235 -14.17 -17.85 -19.53
CA ALA A 235 -15.35 -18.44 -20.19
C ALA A 235 -16.32 -17.37 -20.70
N TYR A 236 -16.54 -16.33 -19.90
CA TYR A 236 -17.40 -15.20 -20.25
C TYR A 236 -16.66 -14.06 -20.96
N ARG A 237 -15.38 -14.23 -21.30
CA ARG A 237 -14.54 -13.25 -22.05
C ARG A 237 -14.59 -11.85 -21.45
N ARG A 238 -14.32 -11.75 -20.13
CA ARG A 238 -14.30 -10.46 -19.44
C ARG A 238 -13.04 -9.66 -19.79
N ASP A 239 -13.13 -8.32 -19.71
CA ASP A 239 -12.06 -7.38 -20.12
C ASP A 239 -11.58 -6.47 -18.99
N GLY A 240 -12.12 -6.60 -17.78
CA GLY A 240 -11.72 -5.88 -16.57
C GLY A 240 -12.29 -6.52 -15.31
N ILE A 241 -11.77 -6.14 -14.16
CA ILE A 241 -12.25 -6.61 -12.85
C ILE A 241 -12.63 -5.39 -12.01
N ILE A 242 -13.84 -5.40 -11.45
CA ILE A 242 -14.29 -4.46 -10.43
C ILE A 242 -14.37 -5.24 -9.12
N ALA A 243 -13.62 -4.83 -8.10
CA ALA A 243 -13.65 -5.45 -6.77
C ALA A 243 -14.26 -4.49 -5.76
N MET A 244 -15.44 -4.82 -5.22
CA MET A 244 -16.14 -4.00 -4.22
C MET A 244 -16.32 -4.78 -2.93
N GLY A 245 -15.61 -4.39 -1.87
CA GLY A 245 -15.68 -5.09 -0.59
C GLY A 245 -14.53 -4.76 0.36
N GLY A 246 -14.36 -5.59 1.38
CA GLY A 246 -13.22 -5.54 2.29
C GLY A 246 -11.98 -6.24 1.70
N GLY A 247 -10.92 -6.36 2.49
CA GLY A 247 -9.63 -6.95 2.08
C GLY A 247 -9.76 -8.29 1.39
N SER A 248 -10.62 -9.20 1.87
CA SER A 248 -10.83 -10.53 1.25
C SER A 248 -11.27 -10.44 -0.21
N VAL A 249 -12.18 -9.51 -0.53
CA VAL A 249 -12.66 -9.29 -1.91
C VAL A 249 -11.55 -8.70 -2.77
N LEU A 250 -10.82 -7.71 -2.23
CA LEU A 250 -9.74 -7.03 -2.96
C LEU A 250 -8.58 -8.00 -3.24
N ASP A 251 -8.20 -8.82 -2.27
CA ASP A 251 -7.14 -9.83 -2.44
C ASP A 251 -7.57 -10.98 -3.35
N THR A 252 -8.88 -11.33 -3.39
CA THR A 252 -9.42 -12.27 -4.38
C THR A 252 -9.22 -11.74 -5.80
N ALA A 253 -9.50 -10.45 -6.05
CA ALA A 253 -9.28 -9.85 -7.37
C ALA A 253 -7.78 -9.85 -7.76
N LYS A 254 -6.88 -9.58 -6.81
CA LYS A 254 -5.43 -9.72 -7.03
C LYS A 254 -5.03 -11.17 -7.34
N GLY A 255 -5.58 -12.13 -6.59
CA GLY A 255 -5.38 -13.56 -6.85
C GLY A 255 -5.83 -13.97 -8.25
N MET A 256 -6.94 -13.41 -8.74
CA MET A 256 -7.40 -13.63 -10.12
C MET A 256 -6.36 -13.12 -11.14
N ILE A 257 -5.77 -11.94 -10.94
CA ILE A 257 -4.71 -11.42 -11.82
C ILE A 257 -3.54 -12.40 -11.87
N ILE A 258 -3.05 -12.87 -10.72
CA ILE A 258 -1.96 -13.85 -10.63
C ILE A 258 -2.31 -15.11 -11.42
N ASN A 259 -3.52 -15.62 -11.25
CA ASN A 259 -3.95 -16.85 -11.90
C ASN A 259 -4.24 -16.66 -13.41
N LEU A 260 -4.64 -15.48 -13.84
CA LEU A 260 -4.81 -15.12 -15.25
C LEU A 260 -3.46 -15.11 -15.99
N GLU A 261 -2.41 -14.61 -15.37
CA GLU A 261 -1.05 -14.58 -15.90
C GLU A 261 -0.51 -16.00 -16.13
N LEU A 262 -0.73 -16.90 -15.19
CA LEU A 262 -0.21 -18.27 -15.23
C LEU A 262 -0.81 -19.17 -16.31
N GLY A 263 -1.92 -18.77 -16.94
CA GLY A 263 -2.57 -19.58 -17.97
C GLY A 263 -3.08 -20.96 -17.47
N GLY A 264 -3.39 -21.08 -16.17
CA GLY A 264 -3.88 -22.31 -15.56
C GLY A 264 -2.82 -23.18 -14.87
N LYS A 265 -1.59 -22.67 -14.69
CA LYS A 265 -0.56 -23.30 -13.85
C LYS A 265 -0.86 -23.07 -12.36
N ASN A 266 -0.15 -23.77 -11.49
CA ASN A 266 -0.31 -23.63 -10.06
C ASN A 266 0.09 -22.21 -9.60
N ILE A 267 -0.84 -21.46 -9.02
CA ILE A 267 -0.63 -20.10 -8.50
C ILE A 267 0.51 -20.03 -7.47
N LEU A 268 0.74 -21.10 -6.71
CA LEU A 268 1.80 -21.19 -5.72
C LEU A 268 3.23 -21.09 -6.31
N ALA A 269 3.38 -21.30 -7.63
CA ALA A 269 4.68 -21.08 -8.30
C ALA A 269 5.10 -19.61 -8.31
N LEU A 270 4.19 -18.69 -8.02
CA LEU A 270 4.44 -17.24 -7.95
C LEU A 270 4.32 -16.69 -6.50
N GLU A 271 4.28 -17.59 -5.50
CA GLU A 271 4.35 -17.19 -4.09
C GLU A 271 5.71 -16.52 -3.81
N GLY A 272 5.70 -15.37 -3.12
CA GLY A 272 6.90 -14.61 -2.81
C GLY A 272 6.92 -13.23 -3.45
N SER A 273 8.11 -12.71 -3.77
CA SER A 273 8.28 -11.32 -4.18
C SER A 273 8.78 -11.19 -5.61
N ASN A 274 8.15 -10.28 -6.38
CA ASN A 274 8.57 -9.87 -7.73
C ASN A 274 8.67 -11.01 -8.77
N LEU A 275 7.79 -11.99 -8.68
CA LEU A 275 7.71 -13.13 -9.63
C LEU A 275 6.65 -12.95 -10.71
N LEU A 276 5.87 -11.85 -10.67
CA LEU A 276 4.79 -11.56 -11.61
C LEU A 276 5.28 -10.66 -12.75
N SER A 277 4.65 -10.81 -13.92
CA SER A 277 4.78 -9.90 -15.06
C SER A 277 3.60 -8.90 -15.10
N PRO A 278 3.68 -7.81 -15.90
CA PRO A 278 2.58 -6.87 -16.06
C PRO A 278 1.31 -7.56 -16.58
N SER A 279 0.19 -7.38 -15.88
CA SER A 279 -1.12 -7.86 -16.34
C SER A 279 -1.78 -6.84 -17.27
N PRO A 280 -2.35 -7.27 -18.43
CA PRO A 280 -3.14 -6.38 -19.28
C PRO A 280 -4.55 -6.13 -18.72
N VAL A 281 -4.95 -6.83 -17.66
CA VAL A 281 -6.30 -6.75 -17.09
C VAL A 281 -6.39 -5.58 -16.12
N PRO A 282 -7.18 -4.53 -16.42
CA PRO A 282 -7.38 -3.44 -15.48
C PRO A 282 -8.25 -3.88 -14.30
N VAL A 283 -7.84 -3.48 -13.09
CA VAL A 283 -8.58 -3.73 -11.85
C VAL A 283 -8.95 -2.42 -11.19
N TYR A 284 -10.22 -2.30 -10.84
CA TYR A 284 -10.77 -1.14 -10.13
C TYR A 284 -11.24 -1.60 -8.76
N MET A 285 -10.68 -1.01 -7.71
CA MET A 285 -10.96 -1.40 -6.33
C MET A 285 -11.79 -0.35 -5.61
N ILE A 286 -12.85 -0.82 -4.95
CA ILE A 286 -13.81 -0.01 -4.21
C ILE A 286 -13.89 -0.59 -2.79
N PRO A 287 -13.01 -0.15 -1.87
CA PRO A 287 -13.01 -0.66 -0.51
C PRO A 287 -14.25 -0.19 0.24
N THR A 288 -14.84 -1.11 1.00
CA THR A 288 -15.98 -0.85 1.90
C THR A 288 -15.60 -0.92 3.37
N THR A 289 -14.31 -1.11 3.66
CA THR A 289 -13.68 -1.05 4.98
C THR A 289 -12.48 -0.11 4.95
N SER A 290 -12.11 0.44 6.11
CA SER A 290 -10.94 1.30 6.26
C SER A 290 -9.94 0.62 7.20
N GLY A 291 -9.15 -0.31 6.66
CA GLY A 291 -8.23 -1.12 7.46
C GLY A 291 -7.06 -1.66 6.64
N THR A 292 -7.30 -2.64 5.80
CA THR A 292 -6.25 -3.37 5.08
C THR A 292 -5.46 -2.52 4.08
N GLY A 293 -6.08 -1.47 3.53
CA GLY A 293 -5.46 -0.67 2.47
C GLY A 293 -5.12 -1.47 1.21
N SER A 294 -5.72 -2.67 1.01
CA SER A 294 -5.38 -3.57 -0.10
C SER A 294 -5.55 -2.90 -1.46
N GLU A 295 -6.46 -1.94 -1.60
CA GLU A 295 -6.64 -1.13 -2.81
C GLU A 295 -5.43 -0.25 -3.16
N ALA A 296 -4.47 -0.12 -2.25
CA ALA A 296 -3.27 0.70 -2.42
C ALA A 296 -1.97 -0.12 -2.44
N THR A 297 -2.06 -1.44 -2.19
CA THR A 297 -0.88 -2.26 -1.97
C THR A 297 -0.49 -3.11 -3.16
N ARG A 298 0.80 -3.46 -3.21
CA ARG A 298 1.37 -4.47 -4.10
C ARG A 298 1.37 -5.88 -3.50
N VAL A 299 0.58 -6.09 -2.44
CA VAL A 299 0.52 -7.33 -1.67
C VAL A 299 -0.83 -7.99 -1.86
N ALA A 300 -0.87 -9.30 -2.02
CA ALA A 300 -2.06 -10.13 -1.89
C ALA A 300 -1.82 -11.22 -0.86
N VAL A 301 -2.76 -11.37 0.09
CA VAL A 301 -2.73 -12.40 1.13
C VAL A 301 -3.88 -13.37 0.89
N ILE A 302 -3.55 -14.62 0.53
CA ILE A 302 -4.54 -15.61 0.09
C ILE A 302 -4.47 -16.82 1.03
N ALA A 303 -5.63 -17.27 1.52
CA ALA A 303 -5.71 -18.44 2.37
C ALA A 303 -5.50 -19.73 1.58
N ASP A 304 -4.64 -20.59 2.10
CA ASP A 304 -4.49 -21.98 1.69
C ASP A 304 -5.08 -22.87 2.79
N HIS A 305 -6.33 -23.26 2.61
CA HIS A 305 -7.06 -24.10 3.59
C HIS A 305 -6.49 -25.51 3.71
N ASN A 306 -5.78 -26.01 2.67
CA ASN A 306 -5.17 -27.33 2.71
C ASN A 306 -3.97 -27.36 3.67
N GLU A 307 -3.14 -26.31 3.60
CA GLU A 307 -1.97 -26.19 4.46
C GLU A 307 -2.19 -25.31 5.71
N LYS A 308 -3.41 -24.81 5.89
CA LYS A 308 -3.80 -23.95 7.03
C LYS A 308 -2.88 -22.76 7.23
N ARG A 309 -2.48 -22.12 6.14
CA ARG A 309 -1.59 -20.96 6.18
C ARG A 309 -2.04 -19.89 5.17
N LYS A 310 -1.58 -18.66 5.39
CA LYS A 310 -1.72 -17.57 4.44
C LYS A 310 -0.54 -17.54 3.49
N ARG A 311 -0.81 -17.43 2.19
CA ARG A 311 0.17 -17.30 1.11
C ARG A 311 0.35 -15.84 0.78
N LEU A 312 1.59 -15.40 0.64
CA LEU A 312 1.94 -14.02 0.38
C LEU A 312 2.49 -13.87 -1.03
N PHE A 313 1.89 -12.94 -1.77
CA PHE A 313 2.33 -12.55 -3.11
C PHE A 313 2.62 -11.06 -3.10
N VAL A 314 3.83 -10.67 -3.50
CA VAL A 314 4.27 -9.26 -3.50
C VAL A 314 4.78 -8.90 -4.88
N SER A 315 4.12 -7.96 -5.55
CA SER A 315 4.58 -7.44 -6.85
C SER A 315 3.94 -6.09 -7.14
N GLN A 316 4.69 -5.17 -7.74
CA GLN A 316 4.15 -3.90 -8.21
C GLN A 316 2.96 -4.08 -9.20
N PHE A 317 2.90 -5.19 -9.91
CA PHE A 317 1.83 -5.51 -10.87
C PHE A 317 0.51 -5.96 -10.22
N LEU A 318 0.46 -6.09 -8.90
CA LEU A 318 -0.77 -6.30 -8.12
C LEU A 318 -1.46 -4.99 -7.71
N GLN A 319 -0.82 -3.85 -7.96
CA GLN A 319 -1.45 -2.56 -7.72
C GLN A 319 -2.61 -2.36 -8.71
N PRO A 320 -3.81 -1.99 -8.22
CA PRO A 320 -4.96 -1.80 -9.12
C PRO A 320 -4.77 -0.57 -10.01
N ARG A 321 -5.48 -0.55 -11.13
CA ARG A 321 -5.54 0.58 -12.06
C ARG A 321 -6.06 1.85 -11.39
N ALA A 322 -7.09 1.69 -10.53
CA ALA A 322 -7.63 2.77 -9.72
C ALA A 322 -8.27 2.24 -8.44
N ALA A 323 -8.24 3.07 -7.40
CA ALA A 323 -8.96 2.91 -6.15
C ALA A 323 -9.96 4.06 -5.97
N ILE A 324 -11.22 3.72 -5.66
CA ILE A 324 -12.30 4.67 -5.42
C ILE A 324 -12.70 4.58 -3.96
N LEU A 325 -12.36 5.59 -3.17
CA LEU A 325 -12.68 5.70 -1.76
C LEU A 325 -13.91 6.59 -1.58
N ASP A 326 -15.08 5.97 -1.57
CA ASP A 326 -16.34 6.67 -1.31
C ASP A 326 -16.73 6.49 0.16
N SER A 327 -16.82 7.59 0.91
CA SER A 327 -17.12 7.55 2.34
C SER A 327 -18.52 6.99 2.63
N SER A 328 -19.46 7.13 1.71
CA SER A 328 -20.83 6.64 1.86
C SER A 328 -20.91 5.12 2.01
N LEU A 329 -19.97 4.38 1.41
CA LEU A 329 -19.91 2.92 1.45
C LEU A 329 -19.54 2.36 2.83
N THR A 330 -18.93 3.18 3.68
CA THR A 330 -18.50 2.77 5.03
C THR A 330 -19.43 3.24 6.14
N ILE A 331 -20.46 4.06 5.85
CA ILE A 331 -21.39 4.59 6.85
C ILE A 331 -22.15 3.47 7.57
N SER A 332 -22.55 2.44 6.83
CA SER A 332 -23.29 1.30 7.38
C SER A 332 -22.39 0.26 8.09
N LEU A 333 -21.06 0.44 8.05
CA LEU A 333 -20.14 -0.50 8.70
C LEU A 333 -20.33 -0.47 10.22
N PRO A 334 -20.59 -1.62 10.88
CA PRO A 334 -20.78 -1.66 12.33
C PRO A 334 -19.60 -1.07 13.12
N PRO A 335 -19.85 -0.41 14.26
CA PRO A 335 -18.80 0.17 15.13
C PRO A 335 -17.67 -0.81 15.47
N TYR A 336 -18.00 -2.07 15.76
CA TYR A 336 -17.00 -3.11 16.02
C TYR A 336 -16.07 -3.33 14.82
N LEU A 337 -16.62 -3.50 13.62
CA LEU A 337 -15.78 -3.68 12.41
C LEU A 337 -14.96 -2.42 12.12
N THR A 338 -15.55 -1.23 12.31
CA THR A 338 -14.81 0.04 12.17
C THR A 338 -13.62 0.09 13.13
N SER A 339 -13.79 -0.36 14.38
CA SER A 339 -12.75 -0.30 15.41
C SER A 339 -11.59 -1.25 15.12
N ILE A 340 -11.87 -2.51 14.75
CA ILE A 340 -10.81 -3.49 14.50
C ILE A 340 -10.08 -3.23 13.16
N THR A 341 -10.81 -2.79 12.13
CA THR A 341 -10.16 -2.42 10.86
C THR A 341 -9.34 -1.12 11.01
N GLY A 342 -9.83 -0.16 11.79
CA GLY A 342 -9.06 1.05 12.10
C GLY A 342 -7.77 0.78 12.89
N MET A 343 -7.80 -0.18 13.82
CA MET A 343 -6.58 -0.63 14.53
C MET A 343 -5.64 -1.43 13.63
N ASP A 344 -6.16 -2.11 12.62
CA ASP A 344 -5.35 -2.72 11.56
C ASP A 344 -4.57 -1.64 10.77
N ALA A 345 -5.26 -0.60 10.29
CA ALA A 345 -4.61 0.55 9.65
C ALA A 345 -3.60 1.26 10.58
N MET A 346 -3.91 1.36 11.89
CA MET A 346 -2.99 1.91 12.91
C MET A 346 -1.73 1.06 12.99
N SER A 347 -1.86 -0.27 13.05
CA SER A 347 -0.73 -1.20 13.10
C SER A 347 0.11 -1.13 11.83
N HIS A 348 -0.52 -1.08 10.66
CA HIS A 348 0.17 -0.87 9.38
C HIS A 348 1.04 0.40 9.40
N ALA A 349 0.47 1.53 9.82
CA ALA A 349 1.18 2.79 9.82
C ALA A 349 2.31 2.83 10.87
N VAL A 350 2.08 2.29 12.07
CA VAL A 350 3.09 2.20 13.13
C VAL A 350 4.24 1.29 12.70
N GLU A 351 3.95 0.08 12.19
CA GLU A 351 4.98 -0.85 11.76
C GLU A 351 5.74 -0.32 10.54
N ALA A 352 5.05 0.27 9.56
CA ALA A 352 5.71 0.91 8.43
C ALA A 352 6.70 2.00 8.84
N PHE A 353 6.40 2.75 9.90
CA PHE A 353 7.27 3.80 10.42
C PHE A 353 8.44 3.26 11.27
N THR A 354 8.33 2.05 11.81
CA THR A 354 9.30 1.50 12.78
C THR A 354 10.08 0.29 12.25
N CYS A 355 9.66 -0.35 11.15
CA CYS A 355 10.31 -1.54 10.60
C CYS A 355 11.66 -1.24 9.94
N LEU A 356 12.44 -2.29 9.66
CA LEU A 356 13.75 -2.17 9.01
C LEU A 356 13.67 -1.73 7.53
N GLY A 357 12.56 -2.02 6.86
CA GLY A 357 12.35 -1.66 5.46
C GLY A 357 11.84 -0.24 5.23
N LYS A 358 11.69 0.56 6.28
CA LYS A 358 11.21 1.96 6.21
C LYS A 358 12.06 2.82 5.29
N ASN A 359 11.45 3.79 4.67
CA ASN A 359 12.10 4.78 3.83
C ASN A 359 11.37 6.14 3.96
N PRO A 360 11.98 7.26 3.50
CA PRO A 360 11.39 8.59 3.68
C PRO A 360 9.98 8.75 3.11
N LEU A 361 9.65 8.09 2.00
CA LEU A 361 8.32 8.18 1.38
C LEU A 361 7.30 7.32 2.13
N SER A 362 7.68 6.13 2.59
CA SER A 362 6.81 5.32 3.45
C SER A 362 6.57 5.99 4.80
N ASP A 363 7.60 6.65 5.38
CA ASP A 363 7.47 7.43 6.62
C ASP A 363 6.45 8.56 6.48
N LEU A 364 6.50 9.30 5.36
CA LEU A 364 5.55 10.35 5.05
C LEU A 364 4.10 9.84 5.04
N MET A 365 3.86 8.73 4.32
CA MET A 365 2.53 8.15 4.21
C MET A 365 2.05 7.61 5.58
N ALA A 366 2.93 6.91 6.31
CA ALA A 366 2.64 6.39 7.65
C ALA A 366 2.32 7.52 8.65
N TRP A 367 3.12 8.57 8.64
CA TRP A 367 2.89 9.74 9.49
C TRP A 367 1.52 10.36 9.25
N ARG A 368 1.18 10.65 7.99
CA ARG A 368 -0.12 11.23 7.66
C ARG A 368 -1.27 10.29 7.96
N ALA A 369 -1.09 8.99 7.77
CA ALA A 369 -2.08 7.99 8.18
C ALA A 369 -2.34 8.04 9.69
N LEU A 370 -1.29 8.13 10.52
CA LEU A 370 -1.40 8.21 11.98
C LEU A 370 -2.11 9.49 12.44
N GLU A 371 -1.84 10.65 11.84
CA GLU A 371 -2.56 11.89 12.14
C GLU A 371 -4.07 11.75 11.86
N LEU A 372 -4.43 11.17 10.71
CA LEU A 372 -5.83 10.95 10.35
C LEU A 372 -6.50 9.90 11.24
N LEU A 373 -5.82 8.80 11.57
CA LEU A 373 -6.33 7.77 12.49
C LEU A 373 -6.56 8.34 13.88
N SER A 374 -5.62 9.13 14.40
CA SER A 374 -5.76 9.79 15.69
C SER A 374 -6.96 10.75 15.73
N ALA A 375 -7.22 11.48 14.64
CA ALA A 375 -8.32 12.43 14.57
C ALA A 375 -9.69 11.77 14.32
N HIS A 376 -9.73 10.60 13.67
CA HIS A 376 -10.98 10.09 13.12
C HIS A 376 -11.41 8.72 13.62
N LEU A 377 -10.53 7.83 14.12
CA LEU A 377 -10.88 6.45 14.45
C LEU A 377 -11.94 6.37 15.55
N GLU A 378 -11.68 6.96 16.69
CA GLU A 378 -12.61 6.94 17.83
C GLU A 378 -13.95 7.62 17.48
N GLN A 379 -13.87 8.71 16.71
CA GLN A 379 -15.06 9.44 16.25
C GLN A 379 -15.89 8.62 15.23
N ALA A 380 -15.24 7.89 14.32
CA ALA A 380 -15.92 7.03 13.35
C ALA A 380 -16.63 5.83 14.02
N VAL A 381 -16.09 5.35 15.15
CA VAL A 381 -16.72 4.29 15.96
C VAL A 381 -17.89 4.85 16.77
N THR A 382 -17.71 6.01 17.38
CA THR A 382 -18.74 6.63 18.27
C THR A 382 -19.88 7.26 17.48
N PHE A 383 -19.57 7.88 16.35
CA PHE A 383 -20.51 8.60 15.48
C PHE A 383 -20.49 8.05 14.04
N PRO A 384 -20.90 6.81 13.83
CA PRO A 384 -20.70 6.10 12.56
C PRO A 384 -21.37 6.74 11.35
N ALA A 385 -22.41 7.55 11.54
CA ALA A 385 -23.13 8.25 10.48
C ALA A 385 -22.44 9.55 9.99
N GLN A 386 -21.39 10.02 10.68
CA GLN A 386 -20.68 11.24 10.28
C GLN A 386 -19.69 10.96 9.16
N ALA A 387 -20.04 11.36 7.93
CA ALA A 387 -19.25 11.11 6.72
C ALA A 387 -17.81 11.68 6.81
N VAL A 388 -17.59 12.80 7.51
CA VAL A 388 -16.25 13.40 7.68
C VAL A 388 -15.25 12.43 8.31
N HIS A 389 -15.69 11.65 9.32
CA HIS A 389 -14.81 10.69 9.98
C HIS A 389 -14.60 9.44 9.11
N ARG A 390 -15.64 8.97 8.41
CA ARG A 390 -15.53 7.88 7.44
C ARG A 390 -14.56 8.22 6.32
N ARG A 391 -14.64 9.42 5.79
CA ARG A 391 -13.74 9.94 4.75
C ARG A 391 -12.28 10.03 5.24
N GLY A 392 -12.08 10.52 6.49
CA GLY A 392 -10.77 10.52 7.13
C GLY A 392 -10.19 9.13 7.29
N MET A 393 -10.99 8.17 7.76
CA MET A 393 -10.58 6.76 7.91
C MET A 393 -10.24 6.10 6.58
N ALA A 394 -11.02 6.32 5.52
CA ALA A 394 -10.74 5.76 4.20
C ALA A 394 -9.39 6.25 3.66
N LEU A 395 -9.10 7.55 3.77
CA LEU A 395 -7.81 8.09 3.35
C LEU A 395 -6.66 7.57 4.23
N ALA A 396 -6.88 7.49 5.55
CA ALA A 396 -5.87 6.98 6.49
C ALA A 396 -5.47 5.53 6.17
N SER A 397 -6.46 4.65 5.93
CA SER A 397 -6.23 3.25 5.53
C SER A 397 -5.44 3.15 4.22
N ASN A 398 -5.81 3.94 3.21
CA ASN A 398 -5.09 3.98 1.93
C ASN A 398 -3.63 4.43 2.10
N LEU A 399 -3.38 5.48 2.88
CA LEU A 399 -2.02 5.96 3.15
C LEU A 399 -1.21 4.94 3.95
N ALA A 400 -1.80 4.28 4.97
CA ALA A 400 -1.16 3.19 5.69
C ALA A 400 -0.83 2.02 4.76
N GLY A 401 -1.75 1.68 3.84
CA GLY A 401 -1.53 0.69 2.78
C GLY A 401 -0.35 1.03 1.88
N ARG A 402 -0.26 2.27 1.39
CA ARG A 402 0.89 2.75 0.59
C ARG A 402 2.19 2.72 1.38
N ALA A 403 2.15 3.06 2.68
CA ALA A 403 3.32 3.03 3.54
C ALA A 403 3.87 1.60 3.67
N PHE A 404 3.09 0.67 4.21
CA PHE A 404 3.58 -0.69 4.46
C PHE A 404 3.86 -1.47 3.17
N SER A 405 3.17 -1.18 2.10
CA SER A 405 3.46 -1.76 0.79
C SER A 405 4.88 -1.48 0.31
N ASN A 406 5.49 -0.39 0.78
CA ASN A 406 6.83 0.06 0.40
C ASN A 406 7.88 -0.04 1.52
N SER A 407 7.49 -0.45 2.72
CA SER A 407 8.38 -0.64 3.86
C SER A 407 8.30 -2.04 4.47
N MET A 408 7.21 -2.73 4.23
CA MET A 408 6.77 -3.95 4.92
C MET A 408 6.25 -3.65 6.34
N VAL A 409 5.94 -4.70 7.08
CA VAL A 409 5.44 -4.68 8.47
C VAL A 409 6.38 -5.49 9.36
N GLY A 410 6.05 -5.71 10.63
CA GLY A 410 6.87 -6.43 11.58
C GLY A 410 6.09 -7.47 12.38
N MET A 411 6.42 -7.59 13.67
CA MET A 411 5.95 -8.67 14.52
C MET A 411 4.45 -8.64 14.85
N VAL A 412 3.79 -7.48 14.79
CA VAL A 412 2.33 -7.41 15.00
C VAL A 412 1.63 -8.26 13.95
N HIS A 413 2.01 -8.06 12.68
CA HIS A 413 1.46 -8.84 11.58
C HIS A 413 1.99 -10.28 11.57
N THR A 414 3.27 -10.51 11.84
CA THR A 414 3.87 -11.85 11.97
C THR A 414 3.08 -12.75 12.93
N ILE A 415 2.87 -12.28 14.16
CA ILE A 415 2.14 -13.05 15.18
C ILE A 415 0.64 -13.08 14.86
N GLY A 416 0.08 -11.96 14.39
CA GLY A 416 -1.33 -11.87 14.04
C GLY A 416 -1.76 -12.78 12.89
N HIS A 417 -0.94 -12.93 11.85
CA HIS A 417 -1.16 -13.90 10.77
C HIS A 417 -1.18 -15.33 11.29
N ALA A 418 -0.23 -15.66 12.19
CA ALA A 418 -0.17 -16.98 12.83
C ALA A 418 -1.41 -17.26 13.68
N ILE A 419 -1.87 -16.29 14.49
CA ILE A 419 -3.13 -16.40 15.26
C ILE A 419 -4.33 -16.61 14.34
N GLY A 420 -4.43 -15.81 13.27
CA GLY A 420 -5.49 -15.96 12.27
C GLY A 420 -5.49 -17.34 11.61
N GLY A 421 -4.32 -17.84 11.22
CA GLY A 421 -4.17 -19.16 10.59
C GLY A 421 -4.47 -20.34 11.52
N VAL A 422 -4.03 -20.26 12.80
CA VAL A 422 -4.18 -21.35 13.78
C VAL A 422 -5.56 -21.35 14.43
N CYS A 423 -6.06 -20.16 14.82
CA CYS A 423 -7.25 -20.01 15.64
C CYS A 423 -8.48 -19.50 14.87
N GLY A 424 -8.32 -19.02 13.64
CA GLY A 424 -9.40 -18.37 12.88
C GLY A 424 -9.85 -17.02 13.46
N ALA A 425 -9.02 -16.37 14.28
CA ALA A 425 -9.35 -15.08 14.88
C ALA A 425 -9.36 -13.96 13.80
N PRO A 426 -10.28 -12.98 13.91
CA PRO A 426 -10.35 -11.86 12.98
C PRO A 426 -9.02 -11.06 12.96
N HIS A 427 -8.47 -10.82 11.79
CA HIS A 427 -7.15 -10.19 11.60
C HIS A 427 -7.01 -8.86 12.37
N GLY A 428 -7.92 -7.91 12.16
CA GLY A 428 -7.86 -6.62 12.85
C GLY A 428 -7.98 -6.72 14.38
N SER A 429 -8.65 -7.76 14.89
CA SER A 429 -8.68 -8.05 16.33
C SER A 429 -7.31 -8.46 16.87
N CYS A 430 -6.56 -9.26 16.11
CA CYS A 430 -5.20 -9.63 16.46
C CYS A 430 -4.28 -8.39 16.47
N MET A 431 -4.42 -7.51 15.47
CA MET A 431 -3.64 -6.27 15.38
C MET A 431 -3.90 -5.36 16.58
N ALA A 432 -5.16 -5.15 16.95
CA ALA A 432 -5.55 -4.31 18.09
C ALA A 432 -4.91 -4.80 19.40
N VAL A 433 -4.97 -6.11 19.66
CA VAL A 433 -4.42 -6.71 20.88
C VAL A 433 -2.89 -6.66 20.89
N LEU A 434 -2.23 -7.03 19.78
CA LEU A 434 -0.78 -7.22 19.75
C LEU A 434 0.03 -5.92 19.68
N LEU A 435 -0.52 -4.84 19.10
CA LEU A 435 0.23 -3.61 18.83
C LEU A 435 0.95 -3.04 20.07
N PRO A 436 0.32 -2.86 21.24
CA PRO A 436 1.03 -2.30 22.40
C PRO A 436 2.16 -3.21 22.91
N PHE A 437 2.02 -4.54 22.85
CA PHE A 437 3.04 -5.48 23.28
C PHE A 437 4.22 -5.52 22.32
N ALA A 438 3.97 -5.41 21.01
CA ALA A 438 5.01 -5.29 20.01
C ALA A 438 5.85 -4.02 20.17
N LEU A 439 5.22 -2.89 20.49
CA LEU A 439 5.90 -1.65 20.77
C LEU A 439 6.75 -1.73 22.05
N GLU A 440 6.30 -2.44 23.07
CA GLU A 440 7.08 -2.71 24.27
C GLU A 440 8.30 -3.59 23.96
N TYR A 441 8.10 -4.69 23.25
CA TYR A 441 9.19 -5.60 22.89
C TYR A 441 10.27 -4.92 22.04
N ASN A 442 9.86 -4.14 21.03
CA ASN A 442 10.75 -3.45 20.10
C ASN A 442 11.34 -2.15 20.68
N GLY A 443 10.82 -1.63 21.81
CA GLY A 443 11.02 -0.28 22.29
C GLY A 443 12.48 0.19 22.35
N ASP A 444 13.38 -0.68 22.85
CA ASP A 444 14.81 -0.37 22.97
C ASP A 444 15.48 -0.22 21.58
N SER A 445 15.04 -1.04 20.60
CA SER A 445 15.58 -1.02 19.23
C SER A 445 15.07 0.15 18.40
N ILE A 446 13.91 0.73 18.76
CA ILE A 446 13.25 1.80 18.03
C ILE A 446 13.00 3.05 18.88
N THR A 447 13.77 3.27 19.95
CA THR A 447 13.53 4.33 20.96
C THR A 447 13.23 5.70 20.33
N GLU A 448 14.03 6.12 19.36
CA GLU A 448 13.83 7.41 18.68
C GLU A 448 12.57 7.42 17.82
N ALA A 449 12.37 6.42 16.96
CA ALA A 449 11.20 6.31 16.10
C ALA A 449 9.91 6.20 16.93
N LEU A 450 9.92 5.36 17.98
CA LEU A 450 8.80 5.21 18.90
C LEU A 450 8.46 6.55 19.59
N GLY A 451 9.47 7.29 20.06
CA GLY A 451 9.24 8.60 20.67
C GLY A 451 8.62 9.61 19.70
N LYS A 452 9.03 9.58 18.42
CA LYS A 452 8.49 10.44 17.35
C LYS A 452 7.01 10.20 17.07
N LEU A 453 6.53 8.98 17.21
CA LEU A 453 5.10 8.65 17.04
C LEU A 453 4.17 9.45 17.97
N LEU A 454 4.70 10.03 19.06
CA LEU A 454 3.89 10.85 19.94
C LEU A 454 3.35 12.11 19.24
N VAL A 455 4.06 12.62 18.21
CA VAL A 455 3.64 13.80 17.45
C VAL A 455 2.36 13.54 16.65
N PRO A 456 2.31 12.57 15.71
CA PRO A 456 1.09 12.33 14.92
C PRO A 456 -0.06 11.79 15.77
N LEU A 457 0.22 11.16 16.93
CA LEU A 457 -0.81 10.59 17.79
C LEU A 457 -1.38 11.58 18.83
N LYS A 458 -0.57 12.53 19.32
CA LYS A 458 -0.96 13.42 20.44
C LYS A 458 -0.65 14.88 20.20
N GLY A 459 -0.05 15.22 19.08
CA GLY A 459 0.36 16.57 18.73
C GLY A 459 1.76 16.96 19.24
N ILE A 460 2.31 18.01 18.63
CA ILE A 460 3.65 18.50 18.91
C ILE A 460 3.81 18.98 20.36
N ASP A 461 2.79 19.61 20.93
CA ASP A 461 2.81 20.08 22.32
C ASP A 461 3.05 18.93 23.31
N SER A 462 2.36 17.79 23.10
CA SER A 462 2.56 16.60 23.93
C SER A 462 3.98 16.07 23.82
N TYR A 463 4.54 16.08 22.62
CA TYR A 463 5.91 15.66 22.37
C TYR A 463 6.94 16.58 23.08
N GLU A 464 6.80 17.88 22.97
CA GLU A 464 7.72 18.87 23.57
C GLU A 464 7.69 18.86 25.10
N HIS A 465 6.47 18.70 25.68
CA HIS A 465 6.32 18.65 27.15
C HIS A 465 6.62 17.28 27.77
N THR A 466 6.90 16.24 26.94
CA THR A 466 7.26 14.90 27.42
C THR A 466 8.77 14.69 27.34
N ALA A 467 9.40 14.36 28.46
CA ALA A 467 10.84 14.03 28.49
C ALA A 467 11.19 12.93 27.49
N ALA A 468 12.33 13.03 26.83
CA ALA A 468 12.72 12.12 25.76
C ALA A 468 12.58 10.62 26.12
N SER A 469 13.03 10.24 27.34
CA SER A 469 12.91 8.86 27.85
C SER A 469 11.48 8.41 28.14
N ALA A 470 10.53 9.35 28.27
CA ALA A 470 9.13 9.05 28.57
C ALA A 470 8.24 9.03 27.31
N ARG A 471 8.73 9.46 26.14
CA ARG A 471 7.94 9.57 24.91
C ARG A 471 7.46 8.21 24.41
N GLY A 472 8.35 7.21 24.31
CA GLY A 472 7.99 5.85 23.93
C GLY A 472 6.94 5.23 24.86
N PRO A 473 7.16 5.21 26.19
CA PRO A 473 6.12 4.79 27.14
C PRO A 473 4.80 5.56 27.01
N ALA A 474 4.82 6.85 26.65
CA ALA A 474 3.61 7.64 26.44
C ALA A 474 2.83 7.19 25.19
N VAL A 475 3.52 6.84 24.10
CA VAL A 475 2.91 6.27 22.90
C VAL A 475 2.22 4.94 23.23
N ILE A 476 2.91 4.01 23.89
CA ILE A 476 2.37 2.70 24.26
C ILE A 476 1.11 2.84 25.14
N ARG A 477 1.20 3.72 26.14
CA ARG A 477 0.06 4.04 27.01
C ARG A 477 -1.11 4.59 26.20
N HIS A 478 -0.87 5.51 25.27
CA HIS A 478 -1.91 6.07 24.41
C HIS A 478 -2.63 4.99 23.56
N ILE A 479 -1.88 4.05 22.95
CA ILE A 479 -2.47 2.93 22.21
C ILE A 479 -3.33 2.05 23.11
N ARG A 480 -2.89 1.78 24.34
CA ARG A 480 -3.71 1.03 25.31
C ARG A 480 -4.97 1.79 25.75
N GLU A 481 -4.88 3.10 25.90
CA GLU A 481 -6.02 3.97 26.21
C GLU A 481 -7.02 3.99 25.05
N LEU A 482 -6.53 4.09 23.81
CA LEU A 482 -7.36 4.01 22.61
C LEU A 482 -8.10 2.67 22.52
N ASN A 483 -7.44 1.53 22.73
CA ASN A 483 -8.09 0.22 22.74
C ASN A 483 -9.21 0.15 23.81
N ARG A 484 -8.98 0.67 25.01
CA ARG A 484 -10.00 0.72 26.06
C ARG A 484 -11.19 1.63 25.70
N SER A 485 -10.93 2.77 25.06
CA SER A 485 -11.97 3.66 24.57
C SER A 485 -12.82 2.99 23.49
N LEU A 486 -12.18 2.32 22.52
CA LEU A 486 -12.85 1.55 21.48
C LEU A 486 -13.65 0.37 22.05
N HIS A 487 -13.12 -0.31 23.08
CA HIS A 487 -13.83 -1.36 23.81
C HIS A 487 -15.13 -0.82 24.41
N THR A 488 -15.05 0.32 25.09
CA THR A 488 -16.21 0.98 25.67
C THR A 488 -17.22 1.43 24.60
N ALA A 489 -16.75 2.10 23.53
CA ALA A 489 -17.59 2.63 22.46
C ALA A 489 -18.30 1.51 21.66
N THR A 490 -17.73 0.31 21.63
CA THR A 490 -18.33 -0.87 20.95
C THR A 490 -19.17 -1.75 21.85
N GLY A 491 -19.39 -1.35 23.11
CA GLY A 491 -20.14 -2.15 24.10
C GLY A 491 -19.42 -3.45 24.47
N GLY A 492 -18.09 -3.40 24.58
CA GLY A 492 -17.25 -4.55 24.97
C GLY A 492 -16.87 -5.48 23.83
N ARG A 493 -17.14 -5.13 22.57
CA ARG A 493 -16.82 -6.00 21.42
C ARG A 493 -15.40 -5.82 20.89
N HIS A 494 -14.82 -4.62 20.98
CA HIS A 494 -13.43 -4.39 20.61
C HIS A 494 -12.51 -5.12 21.59
N PRO A 495 -11.61 -6.01 21.13
CA PRO A 495 -10.83 -6.84 22.04
C PRO A 495 -9.63 -6.06 22.62
N CYS A 496 -9.33 -6.35 23.89
CA CYS A 496 -8.16 -5.86 24.61
C CYS A 496 -7.20 -6.99 25.03
N SER A 497 -7.57 -8.25 24.82
CA SER A 497 -6.73 -9.43 25.13
C SER A 497 -6.97 -10.58 24.15
N LEU A 498 -6.00 -11.48 24.04
CA LEU A 498 -6.11 -12.70 23.22
C LEU A 498 -7.24 -13.62 23.69
N LYS A 499 -7.55 -13.61 24.97
CA LYS A 499 -8.64 -14.37 25.56
C LYS A 499 -10.01 -13.94 24.97
N GLU A 500 -10.20 -12.65 24.73
CA GLU A 500 -11.44 -12.09 24.18
C GLU A 500 -11.66 -12.44 22.70
N ILE A 501 -10.60 -12.87 21.99
CA ILE A 501 -10.67 -13.36 20.61
C ILE A 501 -10.56 -14.89 20.53
N ALA A 502 -10.89 -15.58 21.61
CA ALA A 502 -10.97 -17.04 21.73
C ALA A 502 -9.64 -17.80 21.49
N VAL A 503 -8.48 -17.15 21.54
CA VAL A 503 -7.18 -17.81 21.57
C VAL A 503 -7.00 -18.53 22.90
N LYS A 504 -6.45 -19.74 22.89
CA LYS A 504 -6.23 -20.53 24.11
C LYS A 504 -4.74 -20.71 24.36
N PRO A 505 -4.29 -20.84 25.62
CA PRO A 505 -2.89 -21.14 25.93
C PRO A 505 -2.37 -22.43 25.27
N SER A 506 -3.24 -23.39 24.96
CA SER A 506 -2.90 -24.61 24.20
C SER A 506 -2.45 -24.33 22.78
N ASP A 507 -2.82 -23.18 22.20
CA ASP A 507 -2.56 -22.83 20.81
C ASP A 507 -1.22 -22.08 20.65
N PHE A 508 -0.65 -21.57 21.77
CA PHE A 508 0.56 -20.74 21.76
C PHE A 508 1.75 -21.38 21.05
N LYS A 509 1.93 -22.70 21.26
CA LYS A 509 3.01 -23.45 20.59
C LYS A 509 2.85 -23.40 19.07
N ALA A 510 1.66 -23.71 18.57
CA ALA A 510 1.39 -23.73 17.13
C ALA A 510 1.47 -22.32 16.52
N ILE A 511 1.01 -21.29 17.24
CA ILE A 511 1.11 -19.89 16.83
C ILE A 511 2.59 -19.48 16.73
N ALA A 512 3.42 -19.81 17.72
CA ALA A 512 4.84 -19.45 17.71
C ALA A 512 5.61 -20.14 16.57
N GLU A 513 5.33 -21.43 16.32
CA GLU A 513 5.92 -22.18 15.20
C GLU A 513 5.52 -21.59 13.83
N ALA A 514 4.24 -21.21 13.67
CA ALA A 514 3.74 -20.58 12.44
C ALA A 514 4.33 -19.17 12.24
N ALA A 515 4.43 -18.36 13.28
CA ALA A 515 4.96 -17.01 13.24
C ALA A 515 6.42 -16.95 12.78
N LEU A 516 7.26 -17.92 13.22
CA LEU A 516 8.65 -18.00 12.78
C LEU A 516 8.82 -18.26 11.27
N GLY A 517 7.78 -18.75 10.60
CA GLY A 517 7.76 -18.94 9.15
C GLY A 517 7.22 -17.76 8.35
N ASP A 518 6.78 -16.68 8.99
CA ASP A 518 6.22 -15.52 8.31
C ASP A 518 7.32 -14.57 7.81
N ALA A 519 7.24 -14.17 6.53
CA ALA A 519 8.24 -13.31 5.90
C ALA A 519 8.34 -11.91 6.51
N SER A 520 7.27 -11.40 7.15
CA SER A 520 7.26 -10.09 7.81
C SER A 520 8.25 -10.02 8.97
N LEU A 521 8.62 -11.17 9.54
CA LEU A 521 9.59 -11.27 10.63
C LEU A 521 10.96 -10.65 10.28
N MET A 522 11.38 -10.75 9.02
CA MET A 522 12.65 -10.19 8.54
C MET A 522 12.75 -8.67 8.64
N TYR A 523 11.60 -7.99 8.73
CA TYR A 523 11.53 -6.53 8.80
C TYR A 523 11.33 -6.01 10.23
N ASN A 524 11.19 -6.92 11.21
CA ASN A 524 11.05 -6.50 12.60
C ASN A 524 12.36 -5.88 13.12
N PRO A 525 12.32 -4.74 13.84
CA PRO A 525 13.53 -4.03 14.29
C PRO A 525 14.40 -4.83 15.27
N ARG A 526 13.80 -5.75 16.02
CA ARG A 526 14.46 -6.63 16.97
C ARG A 526 14.23 -8.09 16.57
N GLU A 527 15.26 -8.90 16.60
CA GLU A 527 15.15 -10.33 16.34
C GLU A 527 14.16 -10.98 17.31
N LEU A 528 13.33 -11.88 16.79
CA LEU A 528 12.24 -12.52 17.51
C LEU A 528 12.45 -14.03 17.56
N SER A 529 12.69 -14.56 18.75
CA SER A 529 12.83 -16.00 18.99
C SER A 529 11.48 -16.66 19.31
N TYR A 530 11.45 -17.99 19.23
CA TYR A 530 10.30 -18.79 19.71
C TYR A 530 9.90 -18.44 21.15
N GLY A 531 10.89 -18.28 22.05
CA GLY A 531 10.65 -17.94 23.45
C GLY A 531 10.01 -16.56 23.61
N ASP A 532 10.50 -15.57 22.85
CA ASP A 532 9.94 -14.22 22.89
C ASP A 532 8.47 -14.22 22.45
N ILE A 533 8.12 -14.95 21.38
CA ILE A 533 6.73 -15.06 20.93
C ILE A 533 5.85 -15.65 22.02
N ILE A 534 6.29 -16.73 22.68
CA ILE A 534 5.55 -17.35 23.78
C ILE A 534 5.31 -16.38 24.95
N GLU A 535 6.31 -15.58 25.32
CA GLU A 535 6.14 -14.58 26.40
C GLU A 535 5.17 -13.47 25.98
N ILE A 536 5.28 -12.95 24.75
CA ILE A 536 4.34 -11.96 24.23
C ILE A 536 2.90 -12.49 24.22
N LEU A 537 2.69 -13.74 23.81
CA LEU A 537 1.36 -14.37 23.82
C LEU A 537 0.79 -14.51 25.23
N LYS A 538 1.64 -14.81 26.24
CA LYS A 538 1.24 -14.86 27.65
C LYS A 538 0.86 -13.48 28.19
N GLU A 539 1.64 -12.45 27.88
CA GLU A 539 1.37 -11.08 28.32
C GLU A 539 0.10 -10.49 27.69
N ALA A 540 -0.19 -10.86 26.44
CA ALA A 540 -1.37 -10.42 25.70
C ALA A 540 -2.63 -11.23 26.03
N TYR A 541 -2.54 -12.33 26.79
CA TYR A 541 -3.67 -13.21 27.16
C TYR A 541 -4.44 -12.67 28.34
#